data_d2fb44bc4e6b823db1d46cfcf2983e45
#
_entry.id   d2fb44bc4e6b823db1d46cfcf2983e45
#
_cell.length_a   1.000
_cell.length_b   1.000
_cell.length_c   1.000
_cell.angle_alpha   90.00
_cell.angle_beta   90.00
_cell.angle_gamma   90.00
#
_symmetry.space_group_name_H-M   'P 1'
#
loop_
_entity.id
_entity.type
_entity.pdbx_description
1 polymer ?
#
loop_
_entity_poly.entity_id
_entity_poly.type
_entity_poly.pdbx_seq_one_letter_code
_entity_poly.pdbx_strand_id
1 'polypeptide(L)'
;MELRHLRCFLAVAEELHFARAAERLHIEQSPLSRAIKELEEDLGTQLFARTTRSTRLTRAGKLFLEHVPRVFTALEQARDSVKAAVNGFHSQLRVALSDGIPPSRFSTFLALCRQEEPEIEIRLSEVPLAQQLKGLHDDLYDVGFARSDEVSDGFIAEAIWNDPLMVAVPARHPLLTFKRIPLDEVLRYPLVLGDPHACEGYAKQIERVLRRVDQEPLIAERVASIDLMMALVAAGYALGLAGGSQISASREPGVVARPLAGRTTMLTTYLLRQDSEPSETLARFIERARTIGPPVVLPRPDALEETDP
;
A
#
# COMPACT_ATOMS: atom_id res chain seq x y z
N MET A 1 15.39 -11.25 -30.89
CA MET A 1 14.94 -11.29 -29.47
C MET A 1 13.47 -11.65 -29.39
N GLU A 2 13.07 -12.63 -28.55
CA GLU A 2 11.69 -13.12 -28.37
C GLU A 2 11.30 -13.13 -26.89
N LEU A 3 10.00 -13.12 -26.56
CA LEU A 3 9.51 -13.14 -25.19
C LEU A 3 10.01 -14.34 -24.38
N ARG A 4 10.26 -15.49 -25.02
CA ARG A 4 10.84 -16.66 -24.35
C ARG A 4 12.24 -16.38 -23.83
N HIS A 5 13.06 -15.62 -24.58
CA HIS A 5 14.42 -15.24 -24.19
C HIS A 5 14.38 -14.34 -22.94
N LEU A 6 13.43 -13.39 -22.90
CA LEU A 6 13.24 -12.51 -21.75
C LEU A 6 12.79 -13.28 -20.50
N ARG A 7 11.91 -14.30 -20.64
CA ARG A 7 11.53 -15.17 -19.51
C ARG A 7 12.72 -15.97 -18.99
N CYS A 8 13.52 -16.52 -19.88
CA CYS A 8 14.75 -17.23 -19.51
C CYS A 8 15.73 -16.29 -18.78
N PHE A 9 15.89 -15.07 -19.27
CA PHE A 9 16.74 -14.07 -18.64
C PHE A 9 16.28 -13.74 -17.22
N LEU A 10 15.00 -13.44 -17.01
CA LEU A 10 14.44 -13.15 -15.66
C LEU A 10 14.68 -14.31 -14.71
N ALA A 11 14.38 -15.54 -15.11
CA ALA A 11 14.57 -16.69 -14.26
C ALA A 11 16.05 -16.87 -13.86
N VAL A 12 17.00 -16.69 -14.77
CA VAL A 12 18.43 -16.77 -14.44
C VAL A 12 18.89 -15.59 -13.60
N ALA A 13 18.35 -14.37 -13.83
CA ALA A 13 18.70 -13.18 -13.07
C ALA A 13 18.23 -13.26 -11.60
N GLU A 14 17.10 -13.87 -11.33
CA GLU A 14 16.56 -14.06 -9.98
C GLU A 14 17.24 -15.23 -9.25
N GLU A 15 17.45 -16.36 -9.93
CA GLU A 15 18.06 -17.54 -9.31
C GLU A 15 19.60 -17.47 -9.20
N LEU A 16 20.23 -16.67 -10.04
CA LEU A 16 21.70 -16.62 -10.23
C LEU A 16 22.34 -18.01 -10.40
N HIS A 17 21.54 -18.97 -10.90
CA HIS A 17 21.91 -20.35 -11.09
C HIS A 17 21.12 -20.99 -12.23
N PHE A 18 21.80 -21.39 -13.30
CA PHE A 18 21.16 -21.91 -14.52
C PHE A 18 20.33 -23.17 -14.31
N ALA A 19 20.77 -24.11 -13.47
CA ALA A 19 20.00 -25.34 -13.22
C ALA A 19 18.70 -25.03 -12.46
N ARG A 20 18.74 -24.21 -11.38
CA ARG A 20 17.53 -23.81 -10.65
C ARG A 20 16.57 -23.00 -11.52
N ALA A 21 17.09 -22.10 -12.35
CA ALA A 21 16.27 -21.36 -13.30
C ALA A 21 15.58 -22.28 -14.32
N ALA A 22 16.27 -23.32 -14.78
CA ALA A 22 15.69 -24.31 -15.68
C ALA A 22 14.60 -25.14 -15.00
N GLU A 23 14.85 -25.61 -13.77
CA GLU A 23 13.83 -26.29 -12.94
C GLU A 23 12.58 -25.42 -12.74
N ARG A 24 12.76 -24.14 -12.39
CA ARG A 24 11.67 -23.19 -12.20
C ARG A 24 10.82 -22.97 -13.48
N LEU A 25 11.48 -22.99 -14.63
CA LEU A 25 10.79 -22.85 -15.94
C LEU A 25 10.28 -24.19 -16.49
N HIS A 26 10.52 -25.32 -15.79
CA HIS A 26 10.16 -26.66 -16.22
C HIS A 26 10.77 -27.02 -17.59
N ILE A 27 12.04 -26.64 -17.84
CA ILE A 27 12.79 -26.95 -19.04
C ILE A 27 14.16 -27.52 -18.67
N GLU A 28 14.85 -28.10 -19.65
CA GLU A 28 16.24 -28.51 -19.45
C GLU A 28 17.20 -27.31 -19.45
N GLN A 29 18.35 -27.46 -18.79
CA GLN A 29 19.37 -26.40 -18.70
C GLN A 29 19.97 -26.04 -20.08
N SER A 30 20.06 -27.01 -21.00
CA SER A 30 20.65 -26.80 -22.33
C SER A 30 19.84 -25.83 -23.19
N PRO A 31 18.51 -25.98 -23.35
CA PRO A 31 17.65 -24.97 -23.99
C PRO A 31 17.72 -23.60 -23.32
N LEU A 32 17.72 -23.53 -21.98
CA LEU A 32 17.85 -22.27 -21.25
C LEU A 32 19.15 -21.56 -21.59
N SER A 33 20.28 -22.29 -21.54
CA SER A 33 21.59 -21.73 -21.86
C SER A 33 21.69 -21.21 -23.30
N ARG A 34 21.04 -21.92 -24.25
CA ARG A 34 20.96 -21.48 -25.65
C ARG A 34 20.15 -20.21 -25.79
N ALA A 35 18.96 -20.14 -25.15
CA ALA A 35 18.11 -18.94 -25.18
C ALA A 35 18.83 -17.69 -24.62
N ILE A 36 19.61 -17.85 -23.55
CA ILE A 36 20.42 -16.75 -23.01
C ILE A 36 21.52 -16.34 -23.99
N LYS A 37 22.19 -17.33 -24.61
CA LYS A 37 23.25 -17.04 -25.60
C LYS A 37 22.70 -16.28 -26.80
N GLU A 38 21.56 -16.74 -27.37
CA GLU A 38 20.88 -16.06 -28.47
C GLU A 38 20.47 -14.62 -28.09
N LEU A 39 20.01 -14.40 -26.84
CA LEU A 39 19.69 -13.06 -26.34
C LEU A 39 20.95 -12.17 -26.23
N GLU A 40 22.04 -12.70 -25.71
CA GLU A 40 23.31 -11.98 -25.58
C GLU A 40 23.91 -11.65 -26.98
N GLU A 41 23.74 -12.54 -27.95
CA GLU A 41 24.13 -12.33 -29.36
C GLU A 41 23.28 -11.22 -30.00
N ASP A 42 21.95 -11.24 -29.82
CA ASP A 42 21.03 -10.21 -30.31
C ASP A 42 21.35 -8.81 -29.73
N LEU A 43 21.75 -8.75 -28.48
CA LEU A 43 22.10 -7.50 -27.79
C LEU A 43 23.56 -7.07 -27.99
N GLY A 44 24.38 -7.95 -28.58
CA GLY A 44 25.82 -7.70 -28.78
C GLY A 44 26.67 -7.58 -27.52
N THR A 45 26.13 -8.06 -26.37
CA THR A 45 26.84 -7.96 -25.09
C THR A 45 26.43 -9.12 -24.15
N GLN A 46 27.33 -9.47 -23.24
CA GLN A 46 27.03 -10.47 -22.20
C GLN A 46 26.21 -9.84 -21.08
N LEU A 47 25.12 -10.52 -20.70
CA LEU A 47 24.26 -10.16 -19.57
C LEU A 47 24.71 -10.83 -18.27
N PHE A 48 25.34 -11.98 -18.38
CA PHE A 48 25.86 -12.74 -17.25
C PHE A 48 27.37 -12.96 -17.31
N ALA A 49 28.05 -12.69 -16.21
CA ALA A 49 29.40 -13.16 -15.97
C ALA A 49 29.34 -14.55 -15.35
N ARG A 50 29.89 -15.56 -16.04
CA ARG A 50 29.85 -16.98 -15.65
C ARG A 50 31.24 -17.44 -15.23
N THR A 51 31.32 -18.09 -14.07
CA THR A 51 32.48 -18.86 -13.66
C THR A 51 32.03 -20.29 -13.37
N THR A 52 32.95 -21.20 -13.16
CA THR A 52 32.64 -22.59 -12.77
C THR A 52 31.88 -22.70 -11.44
N ARG A 53 31.85 -21.63 -10.63
CA ARG A 53 31.26 -21.64 -9.29
C ARG A 53 30.17 -20.61 -9.06
N SER A 54 29.97 -19.65 -9.97
CA SER A 54 28.99 -18.56 -9.78
C SER A 54 28.51 -17.94 -11.09
N THR A 55 27.27 -17.51 -11.07
CA THR A 55 26.63 -16.66 -12.09
C THR A 55 26.32 -15.31 -11.47
N ARG A 56 26.69 -14.22 -12.14
CA ARG A 56 26.38 -12.86 -11.69
C ARG A 56 25.92 -12.02 -12.87
N LEU A 57 25.06 -11.05 -12.64
CA LEU A 57 24.71 -10.06 -13.66
C LEU A 57 25.91 -9.15 -13.97
N THR A 58 26.16 -8.91 -15.25
CA THR A 58 27.03 -7.83 -15.70
C THR A 58 26.38 -6.47 -15.49
N ARG A 59 27.08 -5.37 -15.77
CA ARG A 59 26.47 -4.03 -15.79
C ARG A 59 25.31 -3.96 -16.79
N ALA A 60 25.52 -4.51 -18.01
CA ALA A 60 24.48 -4.60 -19.02
C ALA A 60 23.29 -5.46 -18.56
N GLY A 61 23.57 -6.61 -17.90
CA GLY A 61 22.53 -7.46 -17.33
C GLY A 61 21.69 -6.77 -16.25
N LYS A 62 22.29 -5.95 -15.40
CA LYS A 62 21.57 -5.15 -14.39
C LYS A 62 20.64 -4.13 -15.05
N LEU A 63 21.16 -3.34 -16.00
CA LEU A 63 20.36 -2.39 -16.75
C LEU A 63 19.21 -3.08 -17.50
N PHE A 64 19.48 -4.23 -18.11
CA PHE A 64 18.44 -4.99 -18.81
C PHE A 64 17.37 -5.51 -17.87
N LEU A 65 17.75 -5.93 -16.65
CA LEU A 65 16.81 -6.38 -15.61
C LEU A 65 15.86 -5.27 -15.15
N GLU A 66 16.28 -4.00 -15.19
CA GLU A 66 15.41 -2.86 -14.87
C GLU A 66 14.30 -2.64 -15.90
N HIS A 67 14.48 -3.10 -17.14
CA HIS A 67 13.54 -2.86 -18.24
C HIS A 67 12.68 -4.08 -18.60
N VAL A 68 13.19 -5.29 -18.46
CA VAL A 68 12.48 -6.51 -18.90
C VAL A 68 11.14 -6.74 -18.22
N PRO A 69 10.98 -6.50 -16.89
CA PRO A 69 9.67 -6.64 -16.24
C PRO A 69 8.58 -5.77 -16.90
N ARG A 70 8.91 -4.55 -17.31
CA ARG A 70 7.99 -3.62 -17.98
C ARG A 70 7.44 -4.16 -19.31
N VAL A 71 8.24 -4.93 -20.05
CA VAL A 71 7.80 -5.58 -21.30
C VAL A 71 6.67 -6.59 -21.00
N PHE A 72 6.81 -7.39 -19.95
CA PHE A 72 5.76 -8.33 -19.53
C PHE A 72 4.54 -7.61 -18.98
N THR A 73 4.75 -6.55 -18.21
CA THR A 73 3.65 -5.70 -17.74
C THR A 73 2.87 -5.13 -18.92
N ALA A 74 3.53 -4.56 -19.94
CA ALA A 74 2.87 -4.03 -21.13
C ALA A 74 2.09 -5.10 -21.90
N LEU A 75 2.63 -6.33 -21.98
CA LEU A 75 1.93 -7.44 -22.63
C LEU A 75 0.65 -7.83 -21.87
N GLU A 76 0.71 -7.96 -20.55
CA GLU A 76 -0.48 -8.27 -19.74
C GLU A 76 -1.50 -7.12 -19.78
N GLN A 77 -1.05 -5.86 -19.80
CA GLN A 77 -1.92 -4.70 -20.00
C GLN A 77 -2.68 -4.76 -21.33
N ALA A 78 -1.98 -5.08 -22.43
CA ALA A 78 -2.62 -5.22 -23.71
C ALA A 78 -3.69 -6.33 -23.70
N ARG A 79 -3.40 -7.46 -23.06
CA ARG A 79 -4.38 -8.56 -22.89
C ARG A 79 -5.57 -8.15 -22.04
N ASP A 80 -5.33 -7.44 -20.96
CA ASP A 80 -6.39 -7.01 -20.05
C ASP A 80 -7.26 -5.90 -20.68
N SER A 81 -6.67 -5.00 -21.48
CA SER A 81 -7.43 -4.00 -22.25
C SER A 81 -8.38 -4.67 -23.26
N VAL A 82 -7.93 -5.74 -23.92
CA VAL A 82 -8.82 -6.52 -24.81
C VAL A 82 -9.96 -7.17 -24.03
N LYS A 83 -9.67 -7.76 -22.86
CA LYS A 83 -10.72 -8.36 -22.01
C LYS A 83 -11.71 -7.29 -21.49
N ALA A 84 -11.21 -6.13 -21.08
CA ALA A 84 -12.05 -5.01 -20.65
C ALA A 84 -12.99 -4.57 -21.78
N ALA A 85 -12.46 -4.40 -23.00
CA ALA A 85 -13.26 -4.05 -24.17
C ALA A 85 -14.36 -5.09 -24.48
N VAL A 86 -14.06 -6.39 -24.37
CA VAL A 86 -15.06 -7.48 -24.51
C VAL A 86 -16.16 -7.38 -23.46
N ASN A 87 -15.83 -6.92 -22.25
CA ASN A 87 -16.77 -6.74 -21.15
C ASN A 87 -17.49 -5.36 -21.19
N GLY A 88 -17.28 -4.55 -22.23
CA GLY A 88 -17.94 -3.27 -22.42
C GLY A 88 -17.26 -2.07 -21.76
N PHE A 89 -16.05 -2.25 -21.22
CA PHE A 89 -15.26 -1.13 -20.69
C PHE A 89 -14.41 -0.48 -21.78
N HIS A 90 -14.33 0.85 -21.75
CA HIS A 90 -13.53 1.63 -22.70
C HIS A 90 -12.08 1.83 -22.26
N SER A 91 -11.84 1.80 -20.95
CA SER A 91 -10.49 1.89 -20.38
C SER A 91 -10.40 1.20 -19.02
N GLN A 92 -9.20 1.04 -18.53
CA GLN A 92 -8.91 0.40 -17.25
C GLN A 92 -7.95 1.27 -16.44
N LEU A 93 -8.20 1.38 -15.13
CA LEU A 93 -7.29 1.97 -14.16
C LEU A 93 -6.87 0.91 -13.14
N ARG A 94 -5.58 0.76 -12.95
CA ARG A 94 -4.97 -0.18 -11.99
C ARG A 94 -4.51 0.61 -10.78
N VAL A 95 -5.18 0.37 -9.67
CA VAL A 95 -5.01 1.10 -8.42
C VAL A 95 -4.39 0.17 -7.38
N ALA A 96 -3.23 0.53 -6.88
CA ALA A 96 -2.62 -0.18 -5.76
C ALA A 96 -3.01 0.48 -4.43
N LEU A 97 -3.31 -0.33 -3.45
CA LEU A 97 -3.64 0.10 -2.10
C LEU A 97 -2.60 -0.48 -1.14
N SER A 98 -2.00 0.36 -0.32
CA SER A 98 -1.23 -0.11 0.82
C SER A 98 -2.03 0.07 2.12
N ASP A 99 -1.35 -0.05 3.24
CA ASP A 99 -1.94 -0.02 4.57
C ASP A 99 -2.76 1.24 4.90
N GLY A 100 -3.80 1.04 5.65
CA GLY A 100 -4.47 2.09 6.43
C GLY A 100 -5.35 3.06 5.65
N ILE A 101 -5.83 2.72 4.47
CA ILE A 101 -6.75 3.56 3.70
C ILE A 101 -8.07 3.73 4.49
N PRO A 102 -8.62 4.97 4.64
CA PRO A 102 -9.88 5.20 5.32
C PRO A 102 -11.06 4.54 4.59
N PRO A 103 -11.72 3.49 5.15
CA PRO A 103 -12.68 2.67 4.40
C PRO A 103 -13.88 3.46 3.87
N SER A 104 -14.45 4.34 4.69
CA SER A 104 -15.62 5.13 4.32
C SER A 104 -15.35 6.12 3.18
N ARG A 105 -14.17 6.73 3.17
CA ARG A 105 -13.77 7.65 2.10
C ARG A 105 -13.51 6.92 0.80
N PHE A 106 -12.80 5.80 0.91
CA PHE A 106 -12.48 5.00 -0.26
C PHE A 106 -13.73 4.42 -0.91
N SER A 107 -14.71 3.93 -0.12
CA SER A 107 -15.98 3.45 -0.65
C SER A 107 -16.80 4.57 -1.31
N THR A 108 -16.85 5.77 -0.71
CA THR A 108 -17.52 6.93 -1.31
C THR A 108 -16.86 7.35 -2.61
N PHE A 109 -15.53 7.36 -2.63
CA PHE A 109 -14.75 7.66 -3.82
C PHE A 109 -15.01 6.67 -4.97
N LEU A 110 -14.98 5.36 -4.70
CA LEU A 110 -15.27 4.35 -5.70
C LEU A 110 -16.72 4.42 -6.21
N ALA A 111 -17.67 4.72 -5.33
CA ALA A 111 -19.05 4.92 -5.72
C ALA A 111 -19.21 6.10 -6.69
N LEU A 112 -18.52 7.22 -6.42
CA LEU A 112 -18.50 8.38 -7.31
C LEU A 112 -17.88 8.05 -8.66
N CYS A 113 -16.73 7.37 -8.68
CA CYS A 113 -16.08 6.93 -9.91
C CYS A 113 -17.03 6.06 -10.76
N ARG A 114 -17.72 5.10 -10.14
CA ARG A 114 -18.65 4.20 -10.82
C ARG A 114 -19.90 4.92 -11.35
N GLN A 115 -20.34 5.96 -10.66
CA GLN A 115 -21.49 6.75 -11.06
C GLN A 115 -21.18 7.65 -12.26
N GLU A 116 -20.02 8.29 -12.27
CA GLU A 116 -19.65 9.26 -13.29
C GLU A 116 -19.04 8.63 -14.55
N GLU A 117 -18.28 7.54 -14.38
CA GLU A 117 -17.59 6.83 -15.49
C GLU A 117 -17.76 5.31 -15.35
N PRO A 118 -18.98 4.79 -15.53
CA PRO A 118 -19.25 3.36 -15.40
C PRO A 118 -18.51 2.49 -16.44
N GLU A 119 -18.06 3.11 -17.53
CA GLU A 119 -17.31 2.47 -18.61
C GLU A 119 -15.81 2.31 -18.30
N ILE A 120 -15.31 2.80 -17.15
CA ILE A 120 -13.93 2.61 -16.73
C ILE A 120 -13.85 1.47 -15.71
N GLU A 121 -13.09 0.42 -16.05
CA GLU A 121 -12.80 -0.66 -15.12
C GLU A 121 -11.73 -0.21 -14.12
N ILE A 122 -12.07 -0.18 -12.82
CA ILE A 122 -11.09 0.08 -11.75
C ILE A 122 -10.68 -1.27 -11.15
N ARG A 123 -9.40 -1.63 -11.32
CA ARG A 123 -8.81 -2.82 -10.72
C ARG A 123 -8.02 -2.44 -9.48
N LEU A 124 -8.37 -3.07 -8.37
CA LEU A 124 -7.75 -2.83 -7.08
C LEU A 124 -6.78 -3.97 -6.74
N SER A 125 -5.61 -3.61 -6.27
CA SER A 125 -4.61 -4.56 -5.74
C SER A 125 -4.14 -4.08 -4.37
N GLU A 126 -4.32 -4.90 -3.35
CA GLU A 126 -3.79 -4.60 -2.02
C GLU A 126 -2.39 -5.21 -1.90
N VAL A 127 -1.39 -4.37 -1.68
CA VAL A 127 0.02 -4.75 -1.65
C VAL A 127 0.81 -3.91 -0.64
N PRO A 128 1.89 -4.42 -0.07
CA PRO A 128 2.81 -3.63 0.76
C PRO A 128 3.37 -2.42 0.01
N LEU A 129 3.68 -1.33 0.74
CA LEU A 129 4.17 -0.07 0.16
C LEU A 129 5.38 -0.27 -0.78
N ALA A 130 6.35 -1.10 -0.39
CA ALA A 130 7.52 -1.39 -1.23
C ALA A 130 7.14 -2.05 -2.57
N GLN A 131 6.15 -2.95 -2.58
CA GLN A 131 5.64 -3.56 -3.81
C GLN A 131 4.81 -2.57 -4.62
N GLN A 132 4.05 -1.69 -3.97
CA GLN A 132 3.30 -0.63 -4.62
C GLN A 132 4.23 0.33 -5.37
N LEU A 133 5.29 0.81 -4.72
CA LEU A 133 6.28 1.71 -5.34
C LEU A 133 6.99 1.03 -6.52
N LYS A 134 7.39 -0.23 -6.34
CA LYS A 134 7.96 -1.02 -7.43
C LYS A 134 6.95 -1.20 -8.57
N GLY A 135 5.71 -1.52 -8.28
CA GLY A 135 4.67 -1.71 -9.29
C GLY A 135 4.33 -0.42 -10.05
N LEU A 136 4.34 0.74 -9.38
CA LEU A 136 4.24 2.05 -10.03
C LEU A 136 5.43 2.33 -10.94
N HIS A 137 6.64 1.98 -10.50
CA HIS A 137 7.85 2.11 -11.33
C HIS A 137 7.80 1.20 -12.56
N ASP A 138 7.33 -0.02 -12.42
CA ASP A 138 7.29 -1.04 -13.47
C ASP A 138 6.00 -0.95 -14.33
N ASP A 139 5.24 0.14 -14.23
CA ASP A 139 3.97 0.40 -14.92
C ASP A 139 2.87 -0.66 -14.65
N LEU A 140 3.00 -1.44 -13.56
CA LEU A 140 2.00 -2.40 -13.14
C LEU A 140 0.74 -1.72 -12.59
N TYR A 141 0.91 -0.56 -11.96
CA TYR A 141 -0.15 0.30 -11.42
C TYR A 141 -0.07 1.69 -12.02
N ASP A 142 -1.22 2.31 -12.24
CA ASP A 142 -1.34 3.68 -12.73
C ASP A 142 -1.27 4.69 -11.58
N VAL A 143 -1.76 4.27 -10.41
CA VAL A 143 -1.84 5.10 -9.20
C VAL A 143 -1.84 4.22 -7.96
N GLY A 144 -1.37 4.77 -6.85
CA GLY A 144 -1.38 4.11 -5.56
C GLY A 144 -1.97 5.00 -4.46
N PHE A 145 -2.54 4.38 -3.43
CA PHE A 145 -2.91 5.06 -2.19
C PHE A 145 -2.09 4.47 -1.05
N ALA A 146 -1.45 5.34 -0.27
CA ALA A 146 -0.58 4.95 0.82
C ALA A 146 -0.60 5.96 1.97
N ARG A 147 -0.11 5.56 3.14
CA ARG A 147 0.14 6.48 4.26
C ARG A 147 1.59 6.99 4.30
N SER A 148 2.29 7.02 3.18
CA SER A 148 3.66 7.51 3.08
C SER A 148 3.79 8.58 2.01
N ASP A 149 4.51 9.64 2.35
CA ASP A 149 5.00 10.68 1.45
C ASP A 149 6.46 10.45 1.00
N GLU A 150 7.08 9.40 1.53
CA GLU A 150 8.45 9.04 1.20
C GLU A 150 8.49 8.26 -0.11
N VAL A 151 8.70 8.97 -1.20
CA VAL A 151 8.85 8.42 -2.54
C VAL A 151 10.23 8.77 -3.10
N SER A 152 10.73 7.94 -4.02
CA SER A 152 11.97 8.21 -4.74
C SER A 152 11.77 9.25 -5.84
N ASP A 153 12.87 9.77 -6.40
CA ASP A 153 12.85 10.65 -7.56
C ASP A 153 12.04 10.02 -8.71
N GLY A 154 11.28 10.85 -9.42
CA GLY A 154 10.40 10.42 -10.50
C GLY A 154 8.98 10.04 -10.04
N PHE A 155 8.63 10.23 -8.75
CA PHE A 155 7.29 10.03 -8.21
C PHE A 155 6.75 11.28 -7.53
N ILE A 156 5.43 11.41 -7.55
CA ILE A 156 4.67 12.43 -6.81
C ILE A 156 3.87 11.73 -5.73
N ALA A 157 3.96 12.27 -4.50
CA ALA A 157 3.08 11.93 -3.38
C ALA A 157 2.20 13.14 -3.06
N GLU A 158 0.93 13.06 -3.36
CA GLU A 158 -0.05 14.12 -3.13
C GLU A 158 -0.92 13.78 -1.92
N ALA A 159 -0.92 14.64 -0.88
CA ALA A 159 -1.78 14.48 0.27
C ALA A 159 -3.25 14.71 -0.12
N ILE A 160 -4.10 13.69 -0.02
CA ILE A 160 -5.50 13.79 -0.46
C ILE A 160 -6.52 13.62 0.66
N TRP A 161 -6.27 12.72 1.61
CA TRP A 161 -7.21 12.47 2.70
C TRP A 161 -6.51 12.53 4.06
N ASN A 162 -7.23 13.10 5.02
CA ASN A 162 -6.78 13.18 6.41
C ASN A 162 -7.80 12.50 7.32
N ASP A 163 -7.35 11.67 8.22
CA ASP A 163 -8.15 10.95 9.20
C ASP A 163 -7.62 11.25 10.61
N PRO A 164 -8.43 11.76 11.55
CA PRO A 164 -7.94 12.09 12.89
C PRO A 164 -7.40 10.83 13.58
N LEU A 165 -6.19 10.94 14.13
CA LEU A 165 -5.61 9.89 14.96
C LEU A 165 -6.35 9.84 16.29
N MET A 166 -6.86 8.66 16.61
CA MET A 166 -7.60 8.38 17.83
C MET A 166 -6.91 7.28 18.63
N VAL A 167 -7.18 7.25 19.93
CA VAL A 167 -6.84 6.14 20.81
C VAL A 167 -8.02 5.18 20.84
N ALA A 168 -7.81 3.94 20.49
CA ALA A 168 -8.74 2.84 20.71
C ALA A 168 -8.57 2.34 22.14
N VAL A 169 -9.60 2.47 22.94
CA VAL A 169 -9.59 2.22 24.39
C VAL A 169 -10.60 1.14 24.73
N PRO A 170 -10.26 0.13 25.56
CA PRO A 170 -11.27 -0.85 26.04
C PRO A 170 -12.43 -0.17 26.77
N ALA A 171 -13.65 -0.69 26.61
CA ALA A 171 -14.91 -0.06 27.11
C ALA A 171 -14.97 0.18 28.63
N ARG A 172 -14.09 -0.44 29.43
CA ARG A 172 -14.02 -0.27 30.89
C ARG A 172 -12.67 0.23 31.39
N HIS A 173 -11.94 0.95 30.54
CA HIS A 173 -10.59 1.40 30.86
C HIS A 173 -10.58 2.73 31.62
N PRO A 174 -9.66 2.96 32.59
CA PRO A 174 -9.58 4.22 33.36
C PRO A 174 -9.40 5.47 32.48
N LEU A 175 -8.73 5.36 31.34
CA LEU A 175 -8.54 6.49 30.42
C LEU A 175 -9.85 7.04 29.82
N LEU A 176 -10.96 6.35 29.95
CA LEU A 176 -12.27 6.85 29.49
C LEU A 176 -12.80 8.03 30.31
N THR A 177 -12.21 8.31 31.47
CA THR A 177 -12.47 9.54 32.25
C THR A 177 -11.98 10.80 31.50
N PHE A 178 -11.04 10.66 30.59
CA PHE A 178 -10.58 11.76 29.76
C PHE A 178 -11.49 11.90 28.52
N LYS A 179 -11.99 13.11 28.26
CA LYS A 179 -12.64 13.44 26.98
C LYS A 179 -11.61 13.48 25.83
N ARG A 180 -10.39 13.92 26.12
CA ARG A 180 -9.20 13.91 25.22
C ARG A 180 -8.03 13.38 26.04
N ILE A 181 -7.35 12.36 25.58
CA ILE A 181 -6.31 11.67 26.34
C ILE A 181 -4.94 12.29 26.04
N PRO A 182 -4.20 12.78 27.05
CA PRO A 182 -2.80 13.17 26.87
C PRO A 182 -1.95 11.99 26.40
N LEU A 183 -0.99 12.24 25.51
CA LEU A 183 -0.18 11.17 24.94
C LEU A 183 0.69 10.48 26.01
N ASP A 184 1.21 11.22 26.98
CA ASP A 184 1.94 10.68 28.12
C ASP A 184 1.10 9.73 28.98
N GLU A 185 -0.20 9.99 29.13
CA GLU A 185 -1.11 9.06 29.80
C GLU A 185 -1.37 7.79 28.98
N VAL A 186 -1.44 7.90 27.63
CA VAL A 186 -1.52 6.72 26.75
C VAL A 186 -0.29 5.84 26.89
N LEU A 187 0.90 6.44 26.95
CA LEU A 187 2.18 5.73 27.01
C LEU A 187 2.45 5.01 28.34
N ARG A 188 1.62 5.23 29.35
CA ARG A 188 1.67 4.44 30.62
C ARG A 188 1.09 3.03 30.47
N TYR A 189 0.43 2.75 29.37
CA TYR A 189 -0.24 1.47 29.14
C TYR A 189 0.38 0.75 27.92
N PRO A 190 0.27 -0.58 27.88
CA PRO A 190 0.71 -1.33 26.71
C PRO A 190 -0.02 -0.91 25.43
N LEU A 191 0.67 -0.89 24.30
CA LEU A 191 0.14 -0.54 23.00
C LEU A 191 0.16 -1.74 22.05
N VAL A 192 -0.89 -1.89 21.26
CA VAL A 192 -0.92 -2.66 20.02
C VAL A 192 -0.77 -1.69 18.87
N LEU A 193 0.24 -1.91 18.03
CA LEU A 193 0.54 -1.07 16.87
C LEU A 193 0.59 -1.90 15.60
N GLY A 194 0.55 -1.23 14.44
CA GLY A 194 0.76 -1.87 13.15
C GLY A 194 2.19 -2.40 13.00
N ASP A 195 2.32 -3.57 12.38
CA ASP A 195 3.62 -4.13 12.04
C ASP A 195 4.33 -3.25 11.00
N PRO A 196 5.59 -2.84 11.21
CA PRO A 196 6.29 -1.92 10.30
C PRO A 196 6.53 -2.50 8.90
N HIS A 197 6.54 -3.82 8.73
CA HIS A 197 6.72 -4.44 7.42
C HIS A 197 5.39 -4.57 6.65
N ALA A 198 4.30 -4.84 7.36
CA ALA A 198 2.97 -4.96 6.78
C ALA A 198 2.29 -3.59 6.61
N CYS A 199 2.53 -2.66 7.55
CA CYS A 199 1.89 -1.34 7.64
C CYS A 199 2.94 -0.23 7.73
N GLU A 200 3.86 -0.17 6.76
CA GLU A 200 5.04 0.72 6.80
C GLU A 200 4.65 2.20 6.90
N GLY A 201 3.74 2.67 6.07
CA GLY A 201 3.32 4.07 6.05
C GLY A 201 2.62 4.48 7.35
N TYR A 202 1.71 3.63 7.86
CA TYR A 202 1.09 3.84 9.15
C TYR A 202 2.13 3.87 10.27
N ALA A 203 3.04 2.90 10.31
CA ALA A 203 4.05 2.79 11.37
C ALA A 203 4.92 4.05 11.44
N LYS A 204 5.37 4.58 10.30
CA LYS A 204 6.14 5.83 10.21
C LYS A 204 5.36 7.04 10.73
N GLN A 205 4.07 7.17 10.39
CA GLN A 205 3.25 8.27 10.89
C GLN A 205 3.02 8.17 12.40
N ILE A 206 2.77 6.97 12.95
CA ILE A 206 2.64 6.74 14.39
C ILE A 206 3.95 7.03 15.12
N GLU A 207 5.08 6.57 14.60
CA GLU A 207 6.38 6.82 15.19
C GLU A 207 6.69 8.33 15.31
N ARG A 208 6.36 9.12 14.29
CA ARG A 208 6.47 10.59 14.33
C ARG A 208 5.61 11.22 15.46
N VAL A 209 4.50 10.58 15.82
CA VAL A 209 3.64 11.03 16.93
C VAL A 209 4.23 10.62 18.27
N LEU A 210 4.65 9.38 18.40
CA LEU A 210 5.21 8.85 19.65
C LEU A 210 6.50 9.59 20.07
N ARG A 211 7.32 9.98 19.10
CA ARG A 211 8.53 10.79 19.34
C ARG A 211 8.30 12.21 19.92
N ARG A 212 7.03 12.66 20.04
CA ARG A 212 6.73 13.97 20.64
C ARG A 212 6.84 13.99 22.16
N VAL A 213 6.91 12.85 22.77
CA VAL A 213 7.05 12.67 24.22
C VAL A 213 8.35 11.90 24.47
N ASP A 214 9.13 12.35 25.45
CA ASP A 214 10.37 11.67 25.88
C ASP A 214 10.04 10.50 26.82
N GLN A 215 9.26 9.55 26.28
CA GLN A 215 8.87 8.30 26.93
C GLN A 215 8.81 7.19 25.90
N GLU A 216 9.50 6.09 26.15
CA GLU A 216 9.43 4.91 25.28
C GLU A 216 8.07 4.21 25.44
N PRO A 217 7.37 3.90 24.33
CA PRO A 217 6.12 3.17 24.37
C PRO A 217 6.34 1.70 24.76
N LEU A 218 5.52 1.19 25.66
CA LEU A 218 5.44 -0.24 25.94
C LEU A 218 4.63 -0.93 24.84
N ILE A 219 5.29 -1.54 23.88
CA ILE A 219 4.63 -2.24 22.77
C ILE A 219 4.36 -3.68 23.21
N ALA A 220 3.07 -4.01 23.39
CA ALA A 220 2.63 -5.35 23.74
C ALA A 220 2.60 -6.28 22.52
N GLU A 221 2.15 -5.77 21.35
CA GLU A 221 2.04 -6.56 20.15
C GLU A 221 2.12 -5.68 18.88
N ARG A 222 2.52 -6.28 17.76
CA ARG A 222 2.48 -5.70 16.43
C ARG A 222 1.62 -6.55 15.51
N VAL A 223 0.69 -5.93 14.81
CA VAL A 223 -0.32 -6.62 14.01
C VAL A 223 -0.39 -6.10 12.58
N ALA A 224 -0.71 -6.97 11.64
CA ALA A 224 -0.83 -6.60 10.23
C ALA A 224 -2.22 -6.04 9.86
N SER A 225 -3.23 -6.18 10.73
CA SER A 225 -4.60 -5.74 10.44
C SER A 225 -5.22 -4.92 11.57
N ILE A 226 -6.07 -3.99 11.19
CA ILE A 226 -6.86 -3.18 12.13
C ILE A 226 -7.85 -4.03 12.93
N ASP A 227 -8.42 -5.07 12.32
CA ASP A 227 -9.40 -5.94 12.98
C ASP A 227 -8.78 -6.70 14.15
N LEU A 228 -7.57 -7.24 13.96
CA LEU A 228 -6.84 -7.89 15.06
C LEU A 228 -6.45 -6.88 16.14
N MET A 229 -6.04 -5.66 15.75
CA MET A 229 -5.78 -4.58 16.72
C MET A 229 -7.03 -4.31 17.55
N MET A 230 -8.19 -4.13 16.93
CA MET A 230 -9.44 -3.84 17.65
C MET A 230 -9.86 -5.00 18.55
N ALA A 231 -9.70 -6.24 18.11
CA ALA A 231 -10.00 -7.42 18.93
C ALA A 231 -9.12 -7.48 20.20
N LEU A 232 -7.81 -7.20 20.07
CA LEU A 232 -6.91 -7.15 21.22
C LEU A 232 -7.24 -6.00 22.19
N VAL A 233 -7.63 -4.85 21.65
CA VAL A 233 -8.11 -3.72 22.45
C VAL A 233 -9.42 -4.09 23.17
N ALA A 234 -10.40 -4.65 22.48
CA ALA A 234 -11.68 -5.07 23.07
C ALA A 234 -11.48 -6.09 24.20
N ALA A 235 -10.52 -6.99 24.04
CA ALA A 235 -10.13 -7.96 25.07
C ALA A 235 -9.43 -7.33 26.29
N GLY A 236 -9.15 -6.03 26.25
CA GLY A 236 -8.43 -5.33 27.33
C GLY A 236 -6.94 -5.63 27.38
N TYR A 237 -6.37 -6.19 26.31
CA TYR A 237 -4.96 -6.55 26.23
C TYR A 237 -4.04 -5.33 26.20
N ALA A 238 -4.41 -4.31 25.44
CA ALA A 238 -3.65 -3.08 25.27
C ALA A 238 -4.51 -1.95 24.70
N LEU A 239 -3.94 -0.75 24.55
CA LEU A 239 -4.53 0.35 23.80
C LEU A 239 -4.10 0.28 22.34
N GLY A 240 -4.91 0.82 21.42
CA GLY A 240 -4.56 0.96 20.00
C GLY A 240 -4.46 2.42 19.57
N LEU A 241 -3.65 2.71 18.56
CA LEU A 241 -3.61 4.01 17.89
C LEU A 241 -4.07 3.80 16.44
N ALA A 242 -5.17 4.41 16.02
CA ALA A 242 -5.68 4.23 14.66
C ALA A 242 -6.46 5.46 14.17
N GLY A 243 -6.76 5.50 12.89
CA GLY A 243 -7.64 6.52 12.34
C GLY A 243 -9.06 6.40 12.88
N GLY A 244 -9.70 7.53 13.15
CA GLY A 244 -11.06 7.55 13.69
C GLY A 244 -12.07 6.83 12.78
N SER A 245 -11.91 6.95 11.46
CA SER A 245 -12.74 6.25 10.48
C SER A 245 -12.55 4.72 10.53
N GLN A 246 -11.33 4.25 10.79
CA GLN A 246 -11.02 2.83 10.89
C GLN A 246 -11.62 2.22 12.16
N ILE A 247 -11.47 2.88 13.32
CA ILE A 247 -12.09 2.43 14.57
C ILE A 247 -13.62 2.38 14.44
N SER A 248 -14.20 3.42 13.80
CA SER A 248 -15.65 3.46 13.59
C SER A 248 -16.15 2.38 12.62
N ALA A 249 -15.34 2.01 11.63
CA ALA A 249 -15.70 0.99 10.65
C ALA A 249 -15.62 -0.43 11.22
N SER A 250 -14.73 -0.70 12.16
CA SER A 250 -14.56 -2.02 12.79
C SER A 250 -15.80 -2.44 13.61
N ARG A 251 -16.58 -1.46 14.09
CA ARG A 251 -17.80 -1.67 14.90
C ARG A 251 -17.59 -2.62 16.09
N GLU A 252 -16.36 -2.71 16.62
CA GLU A 252 -16.05 -3.59 17.75
C GLU A 252 -16.70 -3.03 19.04
N PRO A 253 -17.70 -3.72 19.65
CA PRO A 253 -18.48 -3.18 20.75
C PRO A 253 -17.66 -2.90 22.02
N GLY A 254 -16.53 -3.61 22.16
CA GLY A 254 -15.63 -3.47 23.30
C GLY A 254 -14.63 -2.32 23.19
N VAL A 255 -14.69 -1.52 22.13
CA VAL A 255 -13.71 -0.45 21.84
C VAL A 255 -14.39 0.92 21.84
N VAL A 256 -13.79 1.87 22.54
CA VAL A 256 -14.20 3.29 22.54
C VAL A 256 -13.10 4.14 21.94
N ALA A 257 -13.42 4.91 20.91
CA ALA A 257 -12.49 5.89 20.33
C ALA A 257 -12.40 7.13 21.21
N ARG A 258 -11.19 7.60 21.51
CA ARG A 258 -10.93 8.87 22.18
C ARG A 258 -9.87 9.68 21.43
N PRO A 259 -10.07 10.99 21.23
CA PRO A 259 -9.07 11.84 20.61
C PRO A 259 -7.88 12.06 21.55
N LEU A 260 -6.70 12.26 20.98
CA LEU A 260 -5.53 12.73 21.71
C LEU A 260 -5.74 14.18 22.15
N ALA A 261 -5.20 14.55 23.31
CA ALA A 261 -5.17 15.92 23.79
C ALA A 261 -4.22 16.80 22.95
N GLY A 262 -4.41 18.11 23.01
CA GLY A 262 -3.62 19.07 22.26
C GLY A 262 -4.10 19.24 20.81
N ARG A 263 -3.17 19.59 19.90
CA ARG A 263 -3.47 19.78 18.48
C ARG A 263 -3.87 18.44 17.85
N THR A 264 -4.97 18.43 17.13
CA THR A 264 -5.45 17.22 16.45
C THR A 264 -4.38 16.70 15.50
N THR A 265 -3.94 15.49 15.76
CA THR A 265 -2.99 14.78 14.88
C THR A 265 -3.79 14.05 13.80
N MET A 266 -3.34 14.19 12.58
CA MET A 266 -3.98 13.55 11.43
C MET A 266 -3.08 12.45 10.90
N LEU A 267 -3.69 11.35 10.48
CA LEU A 267 -3.09 10.34 9.64
C LEU A 267 -3.43 10.71 8.19
N THR A 268 -2.41 10.98 7.39
CA THR A 268 -2.57 11.43 6.00
C THR A 268 -2.48 10.26 5.04
N THR A 269 -3.43 10.19 4.11
CA THR A 269 -3.37 9.30 2.95
C THR A 269 -2.88 10.09 1.76
N TYR A 270 -1.89 9.56 1.08
CA TYR A 270 -1.30 10.13 -0.11
C TYR A 270 -1.72 9.33 -1.34
N LEU A 271 -1.91 10.04 -2.44
CA LEU A 271 -2.00 9.48 -3.76
C LEU A 271 -0.60 9.48 -4.37
N LEU A 272 -0.14 8.32 -4.79
CA LEU A 272 1.20 8.10 -5.35
C LEU A 272 1.08 7.83 -6.84
N ARG A 273 1.88 8.51 -7.65
CA ARG A 273 1.98 8.28 -9.10
C ARG A 273 3.35 8.63 -9.64
N GLN A 274 3.65 8.23 -10.86
CA GLN A 274 4.85 8.70 -11.56
C GLN A 274 4.76 10.22 -11.82
N ASP A 275 5.90 10.88 -11.80
CA ASP A 275 6.05 12.30 -12.16
C ASP A 275 6.06 12.45 -13.69
N SER A 276 4.91 12.17 -14.27
CA SER A 276 4.64 12.29 -15.70
C SER A 276 3.25 12.88 -15.89
N GLU A 277 2.96 13.38 -17.08
CA GLU A 277 1.61 13.84 -17.40
C GLU A 277 0.62 12.66 -17.35
N PRO A 278 -0.41 12.73 -16.47
CA PRO A 278 -1.36 11.65 -16.33
C PRO A 278 -2.24 11.53 -17.58
N SER A 279 -2.65 10.33 -17.91
CA SER A 279 -3.70 10.13 -18.93
C SER A 279 -4.96 10.88 -18.52
N GLU A 280 -5.82 11.23 -19.47
CA GLU A 280 -7.07 11.95 -19.21
C GLU A 280 -7.97 11.21 -18.20
N THR A 281 -8.05 9.88 -18.30
CA THR A 281 -8.77 9.03 -17.35
C THR A 281 -8.18 9.11 -15.95
N LEU A 282 -6.84 9.02 -15.84
CA LEU A 282 -6.16 9.13 -14.55
C LEU A 282 -6.30 10.53 -13.95
N ALA A 283 -6.23 11.58 -14.78
CA ALA A 283 -6.42 12.97 -14.32
C ALA A 283 -7.81 13.19 -13.69
N ARG A 284 -8.88 12.69 -14.36
CA ARG A 284 -10.25 12.76 -13.81
C ARG A 284 -10.39 11.93 -12.52
N PHE A 285 -9.76 10.76 -12.47
CA PHE A 285 -9.74 9.91 -11.26
C PHE A 285 -9.07 10.64 -10.08
N ILE A 286 -7.93 11.30 -10.31
CA ILE A 286 -7.22 12.09 -9.29
C ILE A 286 -8.11 13.26 -8.81
N GLU A 287 -8.74 13.99 -9.74
CA GLU A 287 -9.59 15.12 -9.39
C GLU A 287 -10.77 14.69 -8.51
N ARG A 288 -11.41 13.55 -8.81
CA ARG A 288 -12.45 12.98 -7.94
C ARG A 288 -11.93 12.64 -6.55
N ALA A 289 -10.71 12.07 -6.46
CA ALA A 289 -10.12 11.76 -5.16
C ALA A 289 -9.94 13.03 -4.30
N ARG A 290 -9.61 14.17 -4.93
CA ARG A 290 -9.50 15.49 -4.27
C ARG A 290 -10.83 16.03 -3.77
N THR A 291 -11.93 15.77 -4.50
CA THR A 291 -13.28 16.29 -4.16
C THR A 291 -13.91 15.56 -2.98
N ILE A 292 -13.45 14.36 -2.62
CA ILE A 292 -13.96 13.64 -1.46
C ILE A 292 -13.62 14.41 -0.19
N GLY A 293 -14.62 15.04 0.37
CA GLY A 293 -14.55 16.04 1.44
C GLY A 293 -13.92 15.58 2.77
N PRO A 294 -13.83 16.48 3.76
CA PRO A 294 -13.20 16.23 5.06
C PRO A 294 -13.83 15.02 5.77
N PRO A 295 -13.13 14.42 6.76
CA PRO A 295 -13.64 13.25 7.48
C PRO A 295 -15.02 13.56 8.07
N VAL A 296 -15.90 12.56 8.06
CA VAL A 296 -17.14 12.61 8.84
C VAL A 296 -16.75 12.99 10.26
N VAL A 297 -17.19 14.12 10.73
CA VAL A 297 -17.02 14.53 12.13
C VAL A 297 -17.77 13.47 12.94
N LEU A 298 -17.05 12.69 13.73
CA LEU A 298 -17.67 11.76 14.66
C LEU A 298 -18.69 12.54 15.50
N PRO A 299 -19.89 12.00 15.75
CA PRO A 299 -20.90 12.69 16.56
C PRO A 299 -20.24 13.08 17.87
N ARG A 300 -20.49 14.30 18.31
CA ARG A 300 -20.00 14.82 19.59
C ARG A 300 -20.49 13.87 20.69
N PRO A 301 -19.65 13.51 21.69
CA PRO A 301 -20.08 12.68 22.82
C PRO A 301 -21.29 13.22 23.58
N ASP A 302 -21.61 14.50 23.40
CA ASP A 302 -22.67 15.22 24.11
C ASP A 302 -24.08 14.99 23.50
N ALA A 303 -24.21 14.26 22.39
CA ALA A 303 -25.51 13.99 21.76
C ALA A 303 -26.28 12.80 22.36
N LEU A 304 -25.77 12.15 23.39
CA LEU A 304 -26.43 11.03 24.08
C LEU A 304 -27.01 11.37 25.47
N GLU A 305 -26.93 12.64 25.91
CA GLU A 305 -27.46 13.05 27.22
C GLU A 305 -28.77 13.86 27.18
N GLU A 306 -29.41 14.02 26.03
CA GLU A 306 -30.73 14.71 25.96
C GLU A 306 -31.90 13.79 25.62
N THR A 307 -31.97 12.62 26.29
CA THR A 307 -33.22 11.87 26.37
C THR A 307 -33.33 11.29 27.76
N ASP A 308 -33.77 12.13 28.70
CA ASP A 308 -34.43 11.66 29.88
C ASP A 308 -35.67 12.53 30.15
N PRO A 309 -36.83 11.89 30.37
CA PRO A 309 -38.12 12.54 30.55
C PRO A 309 -38.33 13.14 31.96
#